data_7390c07f0467d27c847d358ab7af45cc
#
_entry.id   7390c07f0467d27c847d358ab7af45cc
#
_cell.length_a   1.000
_cell.length_b   1.000
_cell.length_c   1.000
_cell.angle_alpha   90.00
_cell.angle_beta   90.00
_cell.angle_gamma   90.00
#
_symmetry.space_group_name_H-M   'P 1'
#
loop_
_entity.id
_entity.type
_entity.pdbx_description
1 polymer ?
#
loop_
_entity_poly.entity_id
_entity_poly.type
_entity_poly.pdbx_seq_one_letter_code
_entity_poly.pdbx_strand_id
1 'polypeptide(L)'
;MRRNNKKRIDLIHFILGGASMKRLIAMTIGISFLGLMAGNITFAAQFGTAAEAEAMVKKAVQLIKTEGKEKAFVEINNPKGKFVDRDLYIFVYDMSGKCVAHGFNSKMIGKDLIEMKDTDGKFFVKERIEIAKTKGKGWQDYKFTDPITKKIEQKSAYVERAEDLIVGCGVYKR
;
A
#
# COMPACT_ATOMS: atom_id res chain seq x y z
N MET A 1 56.43 -55.60 -21.36
CA MET A 1 55.79 -54.34 -20.87
C MET A 1 54.56 -53.88 -21.65
N ARG A 2 53.92 -54.67 -22.49
CA ARG A 2 52.74 -54.33 -23.35
C ARG A 2 51.38 -54.88 -22.85
N ARG A 3 51.35 -55.80 -21.84
CA ARG A 3 50.09 -56.41 -21.36
C ARG A 3 49.28 -55.63 -20.36
N ASN A 4 49.88 -54.67 -19.64
CA ASN A 4 49.19 -53.92 -18.61
C ASN A 4 48.39 -52.71 -19.13
N ASN A 5 48.73 -52.15 -20.29
CA ASN A 5 48.01 -51.02 -20.84
C ASN A 5 46.66 -51.37 -21.44
N LYS A 6 46.49 -52.60 -21.98
CA LYS A 6 45.23 -52.99 -22.60
C LYS A 6 44.14 -53.17 -21.55
N LYS A 7 44.43 -53.73 -20.39
CA LYS A 7 43.47 -53.86 -19.27
C LYS A 7 43.03 -52.55 -18.66
N ARG A 8 43.87 -51.51 -18.67
CA ARG A 8 43.51 -50.17 -18.20
C ARG A 8 42.58 -49.44 -19.15
N ILE A 9 42.76 -49.63 -20.46
CA ILE A 9 41.92 -49.00 -21.49
C ILE A 9 40.53 -49.67 -21.49
N ASP A 10 40.45 -50.98 -21.34
CA ASP A 10 39.18 -51.71 -21.30
C ASP A 10 38.37 -51.37 -20.04
N LEU A 11 39.04 -51.11 -18.89
CA LEU A 11 38.38 -50.67 -17.65
C LEU A 11 37.80 -49.25 -17.75
N ILE A 12 38.50 -48.37 -18.46
CA ILE A 12 38.04 -46.98 -18.68
C ILE A 12 36.85 -46.97 -19.64
N HIS A 13 36.84 -47.84 -20.67
CA HIS A 13 35.70 -47.99 -21.58
C HIS A 13 34.47 -48.59 -20.93
N PHE A 14 34.65 -49.50 -19.95
CA PHE A 14 33.56 -50.08 -19.21
C PHE A 14 32.92 -49.07 -18.23
N ILE A 15 33.71 -48.16 -17.63
CA ILE A 15 33.20 -47.15 -16.71
C ILE A 15 32.49 -46.00 -17.45
N LEU A 16 32.91 -45.66 -18.67
CA LEU A 16 32.35 -44.58 -19.47
C LEU A 16 31.23 -45.01 -20.45
N GLY A 17 31.03 -46.32 -20.67
CA GLY A 17 30.08 -46.85 -21.66
C GLY A 17 28.64 -47.01 -21.21
N GLY A 18 28.29 -46.66 -19.96
CA GLY A 18 26.96 -46.97 -19.38
C GLY A 18 25.99 -45.83 -19.14
N ALA A 19 26.41 -44.61 -19.33
CA ALA A 19 25.51 -43.47 -19.16
C ALA A 19 24.94 -43.00 -20.50
N SER A 20 23.73 -43.46 -20.79
CA SER A 20 22.99 -42.99 -21.98
C SER A 20 22.92 -41.48 -22.01
N MET A 21 23.40 -40.88 -23.13
CA MET A 21 23.39 -39.44 -23.41
C MET A 21 22.00 -38.80 -23.17
N LYS A 22 20.93 -39.60 -23.25
CA LYS A 22 19.56 -39.19 -22.95
C LYS A 22 19.32 -38.90 -21.44
N ARG A 23 20.09 -39.50 -20.53
CA ARG A 23 19.97 -39.24 -19.08
C ARG A 23 20.75 -38.03 -18.63
N LEU A 24 21.84 -37.67 -19.31
CA LEU A 24 22.59 -36.43 -19.05
C LEU A 24 21.79 -35.18 -19.49
N ILE A 25 21.08 -35.26 -20.63
CA ILE A 25 20.23 -34.16 -21.13
C ILE A 25 19.01 -33.95 -20.19
N ALA A 26 18.45 -35.04 -19.65
CA ALA A 26 17.33 -34.93 -18.69
C ALA A 26 17.74 -34.29 -17.35
N MET A 27 19.00 -34.51 -16.91
CA MET A 27 19.48 -33.89 -15.66
C MET A 27 19.82 -32.40 -15.79
N THR A 28 20.31 -31.94 -16.96
CA THR A 28 20.60 -30.56 -17.21
C THR A 28 19.35 -29.69 -17.45
N ILE A 29 18.27 -30.27 -18.00
CA ILE A 29 16.98 -29.60 -18.18
C ILE A 29 16.25 -29.44 -16.83
N GLY A 30 16.36 -30.44 -15.93
CA GLY A 30 15.73 -30.36 -14.60
C GLY A 30 16.28 -29.25 -13.67
N ILE A 31 17.57 -28.95 -13.79
CA ILE A 31 18.21 -27.89 -12.96
C ILE A 31 17.89 -26.49 -13.50
N SER A 32 17.68 -26.31 -14.79
CA SER A 32 17.33 -25.02 -15.40
C SER A 32 15.89 -24.59 -15.13
N PHE A 33 14.98 -25.52 -14.79
CA PHE A 33 13.56 -25.18 -14.49
C PHE A 33 13.30 -24.87 -13.03
N LEU A 34 14.24 -25.19 -12.12
CA LEU A 34 14.10 -24.89 -10.69
C LEU A 34 14.57 -23.47 -10.32
N GLY A 35 15.21 -22.76 -11.24
CA GLY A 35 15.72 -21.40 -11.04
C GLY A 35 14.75 -20.27 -11.38
N LEU A 36 13.55 -20.55 -11.93
CA LEU A 36 12.62 -19.50 -12.40
C LEU A 36 11.41 -19.27 -11.49
N MET A 37 11.37 -19.93 -10.34
CA MET A 37 10.44 -19.61 -9.25
C MET A 37 11.14 -18.76 -8.17
N ALA A 38 11.90 -17.74 -8.58
CA ALA A 38 12.19 -16.61 -7.72
C ALA A 38 10.85 -15.88 -7.56
N GLY A 39 10.01 -16.35 -6.64
CA GLY A 39 8.83 -15.63 -6.24
C GLY A 39 9.28 -14.21 -5.91
N ASN A 40 8.69 -13.23 -6.57
CA ASN A 40 8.84 -11.83 -6.18
C ASN A 40 8.36 -11.74 -4.73
N ILE A 41 9.29 -11.83 -3.77
CA ILE A 41 9.04 -11.46 -2.38
C ILE A 41 8.91 -9.94 -2.44
N THR A 42 7.73 -9.45 -2.76
CA THR A 42 7.38 -8.05 -2.54
C THR A 42 7.39 -7.85 -1.03
N PHE A 43 8.46 -7.30 -0.50
CA PHE A 43 8.43 -6.71 0.83
C PHE A 43 7.31 -5.67 0.79
N ALA A 44 6.23 -5.91 1.51
CA ALA A 44 5.21 -4.89 1.70
C ALA A 44 5.91 -3.65 2.23
N ALA A 45 5.78 -2.52 1.54
CA ALA A 45 6.39 -1.28 1.98
C ALA A 45 5.88 -0.95 3.39
N GLN A 46 6.78 -0.57 4.29
CA GLN A 46 6.46 -0.25 5.69
C GLN A 46 5.44 0.91 5.79
N PHE A 47 5.37 1.76 4.77
CA PHE A 47 4.55 2.96 4.72
C PHE A 47 3.71 2.98 3.44
N GLY A 48 2.59 3.69 3.51
CA GLY A 48 1.71 3.88 2.37
C GLY A 48 2.28 4.84 1.32
N THR A 49 1.87 4.64 0.09
CA THR A 49 2.22 5.49 -1.06
C THR A 49 1.09 6.45 -1.42
N ALA A 50 1.41 7.51 -2.16
CA ALA A 50 0.42 8.46 -2.68
C ALA A 50 -0.65 7.78 -3.56
N ALA A 51 -0.24 6.82 -4.38
CA ALA A 51 -1.16 6.05 -5.23
C ALA A 51 -2.14 5.20 -4.41
N GLU A 52 -1.66 4.58 -3.32
CA GLU A 52 -2.51 3.80 -2.40
C GLU A 52 -3.48 4.71 -1.63
N ALA A 53 -3.03 5.89 -1.17
CA ALA A 53 -3.88 6.87 -0.50
C ALA A 53 -5.01 7.35 -1.43
N GLU A 54 -4.70 7.71 -2.68
CA GLU A 54 -5.69 8.09 -3.67
C GLU A 54 -6.67 6.95 -3.98
N ALA A 55 -6.17 5.73 -4.16
CA ALA A 55 -7.01 4.55 -4.40
C ALA A 55 -7.95 4.26 -3.21
N MET A 56 -7.48 4.46 -1.98
CA MET A 56 -8.28 4.28 -0.77
C MET A 56 -9.40 5.33 -0.68
N VAL A 57 -9.13 6.60 -1.03
CA VAL A 57 -10.16 7.65 -1.10
C VAL A 57 -11.21 7.30 -2.13
N LYS A 58 -10.83 6.90 -3.35
CA LYS A 58 -11.79 6.49 -4.40
C LYS A 58 -12.70 5.34 -3.96
N LYS A 59 -12.14 4.34 -3.26
CA LYS A 59 -12.94 3.24 -2.67
C LYS A 59 -13.92 3.74 -1.62
N ALA A 60 -13.51 4.68 -0.75
CA ALA A 60 -14.39 5.24 0.27
C ALA A 60 -15.50 6.11 -0.35
N VAL A 61 -15.18 6.93 -1.35
CA VAL A 61 -16.17 7.71 -2.13
C VAL A 61 -17.18 6.78 -2.80
N GLN A 62 -16.70 5.70 -3.43
CA GLN A 62 -17.58 4.70 -4.04
C GLN A 62 -18.50 4.05 -3.02
N LEU A 63 -17.98 3.67 -1.85
CA LEU A 63 -18.77 3.07 -0.78
C LEU A 63 -19.88 4.01 -0.29
N ILE A 64 -19.58 5.30 -0.10
CA ILE A 64 -20.57 6.32 0.27
C ILE A 64 -21.69 6.39 -0.77
N LYS A 65 -21.34 6.38 -2.07
CA LYS A 65 -22.32 6.46 -3.17
C LYS A 65 -23.19 5.22 -3.29
N THR A 66 -22.65 4.03 -3.03
CA THR A 66 -23.36 2.75 -3.27
C THR A 66 -24.12 2.24 -2.06
N GLU A 67 -23.61 2.46 -0.85
CA GLU A 67 -24.16 1.89 0.37
C GLU A 67 -24.70 2.94 1.37
N GLY A 68 -24.49 4.22 1.06
CA GLY A 68 -24.90 5.34 1.90
C GLY A 68 -23.90 5.69 3.00
N LYS A 69 -24.11 6.88 3.58
CA LYS A 69 -23.18 7.49 4.55
C LYS A 69 -23.05 6.66 5.83
N GLU A 70 -24.15 6.18 6.36
CA GLU A 70 -24.21 5.46 7.64
C GLU A 70 -23.33 4.20 7.59
N LYS A 71 -23.53 3.35 6.57
CA LYS A 71 -22.71 2.13 6.39
C LYS A 71 -21.25 2.47 6.11
N ALA A 72 -20.99 3.45 5.28
CA ALA A 72 -19.64 3.88 4.96
C ALA A 72 -18.90 4.38 6.20
N PHE A 73 -19.53 5.14 7.08
CA PHE A 73 -18.92 5.63 8.31
C PHE A 73 -18.62 4.50 9.32
N VAL A 74 -19.46 3.48 9.41
CA VAL A 74 -19.17 2.29 10.23
C VAL A 74 -17.89 1.61 9.75
N GLU A 75 -17.74 1.41 8.44
CA GLU A 75 -16.54 0.80 7.85
C GLU A 75 -15.29 1.68 8.00
N ILE A 76 -15.41 2.99 7.76
CA ILE A 76 -14.30 3.95 7.86
C ILE A 76 -13.81 4.09 9.30
N ASN A 77 -14.73 4.08 10.26
CA ASN A 77 -14.41 4.24 11.68
C ASN A 77 -13.82 2.96 12.32
N ASN A 78 -13.81 1.84 11.61
CA ASN A 78 -13.22 0.61 12.10
C ASN A 78 -11.68 0.66 11.98
N PRO A 79 -10.92 0.74 13.10
CA PRO A 79 -9.46 0.87 13.07
C PRO A 79 -8.74 -0.40 12.58
N LYS A 80 -9.47 -1.51 12.42
CA LYS A 80 -8.99 -2.78 11.86
C LYS A 80 -9.64 -3.08 10.52
N GLY A 81 -10.35 -2.13 9.94
CA GLY A 81 -11.09 -2.26 8.68
C GLY A 81 -10.25 -1.93 7.45
N LYS A 82 -10.89 -2.08 6.29
CA LYS A 82 -10.26 -1.88 4.96
C LYS A 82 -9.85 -0.43 4.64
N PHE A 83 -10.21 0.54 5.50
CA PHE A 83 -9.88 1.95 5.34
C PHE A 83 -8.79 2.43 6.29
N VAL A 84 -8.06 1.48 6.88
CA VAL A 84 -6.83 1.70 7.63
C VAL A 84 -5.80 0.68 7.17
N ASP A 85 -4.65 1.14 6.69
CA ASP A 85 -3.55 0.29 6.25
C ASP A 85 -2.21 0.97 6.53
N ARG A 86 -1.41 0.39 7.41
CA ARG A 86 -0.11 0.96 7.84
C ARG A 86 -0.29 2.36 8.44
N ASP A 87 0.22 3.41 7.76
CA ASP A 87 0.05 4.83 8.11
C ASP A 87 -1.08 5.52 7.35
N LEU A 88 -1.73 4.82 6.42
CA LEU A 88 -2.89 5.30 5.68
C LEU A 88 -4.18 5.11 6.48
N TYR A 89 -5.03 6.12 6.48
CA TYR A 89 -6.38 6.04 7.03
C TYR A 89 -7.29 7.06 6.36
N ILE A 90 -8.56 6.71 6.20
CA ILE A 90 -9.58 7.63 5.72
C ILE A 90 -10.03 8.56 6.84
N PHE A 91 -10.23 9.82 6.49
CA PHE A 91 -10.97 10.81 7.26
C PHE A 91 -12.06 11.43 6.40
N VAL A 92 -13.18 11.81 7.01
CA VAL A 92 -14.31 12.44 6.33
C VAL A 92 -14.77 13.67 7.09
N TYR A 93 -14.98 14.74 6.36
CA TYR A 93 -15.54 16.01 6.87
C TYR A 93 -16.80 16.37 6.07
N ASP A 94 -17.72 17.06 6.73
CA ASP A 94 -18.76 17.77 6.00
C ASP A 94 -18.25 19.11 5.47
N MET A 95 -19.08 19.79 4.70
CA MET A 95 -18.72 21.10 4.10
C MET A 95 -18.69 22.26 5.09
N SER A 96 -19.04 22.04 6.36
CA SER A 96 -18.87 23.01 7.46
C SER A 96 -17.53 22.88 8.18
N GLY A 97 -16.82 21.75 7.99
CA GLY A 97 -15.56 21.45 8.66
C GLY A 97 -15.70 20.52 9.86
N LYS A 98 -16.88 19.98 10.09
CA LYS A 98 -17.10 18.97 11.13
C LYS A 98 -16.58 17.61 10.65
N CYS A 99 -15.78 16.95 11.49
CA CYS A 99 -15.32 15.58 11.23
C CYS A 99 -16.46 14.60 11.48
N VAL A 100 -16.86 13.83 10.45
CA VAL A 100 -17.97 12.87 10.53
C VAL A 100 -17.50 11.42 10.56
N ALA A 101 -16.29 11.12 10.06
CA ALA A 101 -15.66 9.81 10.20
C ALA A 101 -14.13 9.91 10.20
N HIS A 102 -13.46 8.99 10.93
CA HIS A 102 -12.00 9.02 11.04
C HIS A 102 -11.43 7.65 11.43
N GLY A 103 -10.73 6.98 10.51
CA GLY A 103 -10.22 5.62 10.67
C GLY A 103 -9.19 5.43 11.77
N PHE A 104 -8.44 6.48 12.12
CA PHE A 104 -7.36 6.37 13.10
C PHE A 104 -7.70 6.98 14.47
N ASN A 105 -8.41 8.11 14.52
CA ASN A 105 -8.66 8.84 15.76
C ASN A 105 -10.16 9.17 15.94
N SER A 106 -10.87 8.30 16.62
CA SER A 106 -12.31 8.44 16.90
C SER A 106 -12.66 9.70 17.72
N LYS A 107 -11.71 10.27 18.47
CA LYS A 107 -11.91 11.50 19.25
C LYS A 107 -12.11 12.75 18.37
N MET A 108 -11.77 12.66 17.08
CA MET A 108 -12.02 13.74 16.12
C MET A 108 -13.47 13.79 15.66
N ILE A 109 -14.17 12.63 15.69
CA ILE A 109 -15.54 12.49 15.18
C ILE A 109 -16.50 13.38 15.98
N GLY A 110 -17.35 14.10 15.27
CA GLY A 110 -18.32 15.05 15.83
C GLY A 110 -17.78 16.44 16.14
N LYS A 111 -16.45 16.66 16.07
CA LYS A 111 -15.86 17.97 16.36
C LYS A 111 -15.91 18.86 15.12
N ASP A 112 -16.20 20.14 15.36
CA ASP A 112 -15.96 21.21 14.41
C ASP A 112 -14.45 21.54 14.43
N LEU A 113 -13.81 21.41 13.29
CA LEU A 113 -12.36 21.55 13.12
C LEU A 113 -12.02 22.65 12.10
N ILE A 114 -13.01 23.49 11.73
CA ILE A 114 -12.84 24.54 10.72
C ILE A 114 -11.69 25.50 11.06
N GLU A 115 -11.51 25.80 12.35
CA GLU A 115 -10.46 26.71 12.83
C GLU A 115 -9.17 25.96 13.26
N MET A 116 -9.09 24.65 13.02
CA MET A 116 -7.91 23.87 13.37
C MET A 116 -6.72 24.25 12.49
N LYS A 117 -5.58 24.52 13.15
CA LYS A 117 -4.31 24.84 12.51
C LYS A 117 -3.31 23.71 12.73
N ASP A 118 -2.41 23.57 11.78
CA ASP A 118 -1.18 22.81 12.01
C ASP A 118 -0.13 23.66 12.77
N THR A 119 1.05 23.10 13.01
CA THR A 119 2.13 23.77 13.74
C THR A 119 2.71 24.98 13.01
N ASP A 120 2.47 25.12 11.70
CA ASP A 120 2.87 26.29 10.91
C ASP A 120 1.75 27.35 10.81
N GLY A 121 0.65 27.13 11.53
CA GLY A 121 -0.50 28.06 11.53
C GLY A 121 -1.44 27.90 10.35
N LYS A 122 -1.29 26.84 9.53
CA LYS A 122 -2.10 26.60 8.34
C LYS A 122 -3.47 26.04 8.71
N PHE A 123 -4.54 26.70 8.26
CA PHE A 123 -5.92 26.22 8.38
C PHE A 123 -6.23 25.13 7.37
N PHE A 124 -5.72 23.95 7.59
CA PHE A 124 -5.79 22.86 6.63
C PHE A 124 -7.21 22.33 6.39
N VAL A 125 -8.15 22.50 7.33
CA VAL A 125 -9.56 22.13 7.11
C VAL A 125 -10.24 23.11 6.17
N LYS A 126 -9.99 24.42 6.32
CA LYS A 126 -10.51 25.45 5.39
C LYS A 126 -10.00 25.22 3.96
N GLU A 127 -8.69 24.95 3.81
CA GLU A 127 -8.10 24.73 2.50
C GLU A 127 -8.69 23.48 1.80
N ARG A 128 -8.92 22.37 2.52
CA ARG A 128 -9.53 21.17 1.91
C ARG A 128 -10.97 21.40 1.49
N ILE A 129 -11.73 22.22 2.24
CA ILE A 129 -13.08 22.65 1.84
C ILE A 129 -13.00 23.45 0.55
N GLU A 130 -12.04 24.37 0.44
CA GLU A 130 -11.84 25.16 -0.77
C GLU A 130 -11.47 24.29 -1.97
N ILE A 131 -10.57 23.32 -1.81
CA ILE A 131 -10.24 22.34 -2.85
C ILE A 131 -11.49 21.59 -3.29
N ALA A 132 -12.30 21.10 -2.34
CA ALA A 132 -13.51 20.36 -2.62
C ALA A 132 -14.57 21.21 -3.35
N LYS A 133 -14.70 22.50 -3.00
CA LYS A 133 -15.64 23.42 -3.64
C LYS A 133 -15.22 23.82 -5.05
N THR A 134 -13.94 24.11 -5.26
CA THR A 134 -13.45 24.70 -6.51
C THR A 134 -13.02 23.66 -7.54
N LYS A 135 -12.35 22.59 -7.09
CA LYS A 135 -11.74 21.57 -7.96
C LYS A 135 -12.39 20.19 -7.83
N GLY A 136 -13.21 19.97 -6.82
CA GLY A 136 -13.80 18.69 -6.49
C GLY A 136 -12.82 17.69 -5.89
N LYS A 137 -11.52 17.80 -6.18
CA LYS A 137 -10.45 16.92 -5.67
C LYS A 137 -9.08 17.57 -5.81
N GLY A 138 -8.11 17.10 -5.02
CA GLY A 138 -6.73 17.59 -5.10
C GLY A 138 -5.86 17.11 -3.95
N TRP A 139 -4.59 17.47 -4.01
CA TRP A 139 -3.62 17.22 -2.96
C TRP A 139 -3.45 18.49 -2.10
N GLN A 140 -3.20 18.25 -0.80
CA GLN A 140 -2.98 19.27 0.20
C GLN A 140 -1.83 18.87 1.10
N ASP A 141 -0.90 19.80 1.34
CA ASP A 141 0.23 19.62 2.27
C ASP A 141 -0.04 20.34 3.58
N TYR A 142 0.19 19.66 4.71
CA TYR A 142 0.08 20.21 6.06
C TYR A 142 0.87 19.34 7.04
N LYS A 143 1.06 19.77 8.28
CA LYS A 143 1.68 18.96 9.33
C LYS A 143 0.63 18.28 10.19
N PHE A 144 0.84 16.99 10.49
CA PHE A 144 -0.08 16.22 11.32
C PHE A 144 0.63 15.09 12.06
N THR A 145 0.00 14.59 13.13
CA THR A 145 0.54 13.48 13.92
C THR A 145 0.53 12.19 13.09
N ASP A 146 1.69 11.58 12.91
CA ASP A 146 1.87 10.30 12.26
C ASP A 146 1.34 9.17 13.17
N PRO A 147 0.50 8.25 12.66
CA PRO A 147 -0.05 7.16 13.46
C PRO A 147 0.99 6.15 13.94
N ILE A 148 2.13 6.03 13.25
CA ILE A 148 3.20 5.08 13.57
C ILE A 148 4.21 5.72 14.51
N THR A 149 4.81 6.83 14.10
CA THR A 149 5.90 7.49 14.85
C THR A 149 5.41 8.30 16.04
N LYS A 150 4.13 8.69 16.06
CA LYS A 150 3.50 9.59 17.05
C LYS A 150 4.08 11.01 17.04
N LYS A 151 4.90 11.36 16.06
CA LYS A 151 5.48 12.69 15.87
C LYS A 151 4.61 13.52 14.91
N ILE A 152 4.73 14.84 15.00
CA ILE A 152 4.17 15.76 14.00
C ILE A 152 5.12 15.78 12.83
N GLU A 153 4.63 15.36 11.67
CA GLU A 153 5.41 15.23 10.43
C GLU A 153 4.67 15.87 9.26
N GLN A 154 5.41 16.19 8.21
CA GLN A 154 4.83 16.70 6.97
C GLN A 154 3.95 15.64 6.33
N LYS A 155 2.69 15.95 6.07
CA LYS A 155 1.69 15.08 5.45
C LYS A 155 1.21 15.68 4.14
N SER A 156 1.10 14.84 3.11
CA SER A 156 0.42 15.17 1.86
C SER A 156 -0.85 14.34 1.78
N ALA A 157 -2.02 14.98 1.73
CA ALA A 157 -3.30 14.29 1.68
C ALA A 157 -4.03 14.56 0.37
N TYR A 158 -4.48 13.47 -0.28
CA TYR A 158 -5.46 13.54 -1.34
C TYR A 158 -6.85 13.68 -0.74
N VAL A 159 -7.63 14.60 -1.26
CA VAL A 159 -9.04 14.83 -0.88
C VAL A 159 -9.92 14.79 -2.12
N GLU A 160 -11.12 14.24 -1.97
CA GLU A 160 -12.13 14.18 -3.03
C GLU A 160 -13.51 14.44 -2.43
N ARG A 161 -14.30 15.24 -3.15
CA ARG A 161 -15.68 15.54 -2.78
C ARG A 161 -16.61 14.38 -3.12
N ALA A 162 -17.41 13.97 -2.14
CA ALA A 162 -18.50 13.02 -2.31
C ALA A 162 -19.79 13.68 -1.83
N GLU A 163 -20.58 14.24 -2.76
CA GLU A 163 -21.80 15.01 -2.47
C GLU A 163 -21.51 16.22 -1.55
N ASP A 164 -22.00 16.19 -0.31
CA ASP A 164 -21.80 17.18 0.75
C ASP A 164 -20.65 16.81 1.71
N LEU A 165 -19.86 15.80 1.37
CA LEU A 165 -18.73 15.31 2.15
C LEU A 165 -17.40 15.53 1.44
N ILE A 166 -16.34 15.58 2.22
CA ILE A 166 -14.94 15.60 1.79
C ILE A 166 -14.25 14.37 2.37
N VAL A 167 -13.85 13.46 1.51
CA VAL A 167 -13.14 12.22 1.87
C VAL A 167 -11.67 12.41 1.60
N GLY A 168 -10.81 12.05 2.55
CA GLY A 168 -9.36 12.20 2.37
C GLY A 168 -8.55 11.09 2.99
N CYS A 169 -7.35 10.90 2.45
CA CYS A 169 -6.29 10.04 2.96
C CYS A 169 -4.94 10.69 2.65
N GLY A 170 -3.95 10.53 3.51
CA GLY A 170 -2.66 11.16 3.26
C GLY A 170 -1.48 10.30 3.66
N VAL A 171 -0.35 10.56 2.99
CA VAL A 171 0.96 9.98 3.23
C VAL A 171 1.86 10.96 3.98
N TYR A 172 2.78 10.45 4.79
CA TYR A 172 3.78 11.25 5.48
C TYR A 172 5.06 11.31 4.64
N LYS A 173 5.65 12.50 4.51
CA LYS A 173 6.91 12.72 3.79
C LYS A 173 8.06 12.33 4.73
N ARG A 174 8.77 11.28 4.35
CA ARG A 174 9.92 10.73 5.06
C ARG A 174 11.15 10.80 4.16
#